data_c94af76dbad1c6da733b13a494d16ad9
#
_entry.id   c94af76dbad1c6da733b13a494d16ad9
#
_cell.length_a   1.000
_cell.length_b   1.000
_cell.length_c   1.000
_cell.angle_alpha   90.00
_cell.angle_beta   90.00
_cell.angle_gamma   90.00
#
_symmetry.space_group_name_H-M   'P 1'
#
loop_
_entity.id
_entity.type
_entity.pdbx_description
1 polymer ?
#
loop_
_entity_poly.entity_id
_entity_poly.type
_entity_poly.pdbx_seq_one_letter_code
_entity_poly.pdbx_strand_id
1 'polypeptide(L)'
;MKKIISVLMVAVALMMAAPAQAQLFKLGLKGGMDFTKLDLDTKTVGEAADNSTGFFIGPMAEVTLPIVGLGIDGAVMYAQRGKNDKKQQGIEVPLNLKYTIGLGSMAGIYFAAGPDFFFNFKDIDIQGMEAKKTQVAVNIGAGLKLLRKLQLGVTYQIPMGDSFEWKDAGNVITAKNKTWQASLAFIF
;
A
#
# COMPACT_ATOMS: atom_id res chain seq x y z
N MET A 1 0.07 -0.54 22.25
CA MET A 1 -0.53 0.54 21.45
C MET A 1 0.11 1.90 21.74
N LYS A 2 0.24 2.36 23.01
CA LYS A 2 0.84 3.68 23.35
C LYS A 2 2.27 3.89 22.82
N LYS A 3 3.13 2.84 22.85
CA LYS A 3 4.52 2.93 22.36
C LYS A 3 4.61 3.13 20.84
N ILE A 4 3.68 2.54 20.06
CA ILE A 4 3.64 2.69 18.60
C ILE A 4 3.20 4.11 18.23
N ILE A 5 2.23 4.66 18.95
CA ILE A 5 1.77 6.04 18.75
C ILE A 5 2.89 7.04 19.07
N SER A 6 3.65 6.79 20.15
CA SER A 6 4.79 7.65 20.52
C SER A 6 5.90 7.61 19.47
N VAL A 7 6.24 6.43 18.93
CA VAL A 7 7.22 6.29 17.85
C VAL A 7 6.74 6.99 16.58
N LEU A 8 5.45 6.86 16.25
CA LEU A 8 4.85 7.55 15.10
C LEU A 8 4.89 9.08 15.27
N MET A 9 4.56 9.59 16.47
CA MET A 9 4.64 11.04 16.77
C MET A 9 6.07 11.57 16.72
N VAL A 10 7.05 10.83 17.22
CA VAL A 10 8.47 11.20 17.14
C VAL A 10 8.94 11.20 15.69
N ALA A 11 8.55 10.20 14.88
CA ALA A 11 8.86 10.15 13.46
C ALA A 11 8.27 11.37 12.71
N VAL A 12 7.00 11.72 12.98
CA VAL A 12 6.36 12.92 12.40
C VAL A 12 7.06 14.21 12.85
N ALA A 13 7.45 14.33 14.12
CA ALA A 13 8.15 15.49 14.63
C ALA A 13 9.56 15.66 14.00
N LEU A 14 10.30 14.57 13.83
CA LEU A 14 11.59 14.55 13.13
C LEU A 14 11.46 14.94 11.64
N MET A 15 10.34 14.55 11.01
CA MET A 15 10.03 14.91 9.63
C MET A 15 9.75 16.41 9.46
N MET A 16 9.18 17.07 10.46
CA MET A 16 8.91 18.51 10.43
C MET A 16 10.18 19.37 10.68
N ALA A 17 11.23 18.79 11.26
CA ALA A 17 12.49 19.47 11.55
C ALA A 17 13.49 19.48 10.37
N ALA A 18 13.17 18.85 9.24
CA ALA A 18 14.07 18.80 8.08
C ALA A 18 14.18 20.20 7.43
N PRO A 19 15.40 20.74 7.23
CA PRO A 19 15.59 22.07 6.65
C PRO A 19 15.10 22.12 5.20
N ALA A 20 14.51 23.25 4.82
CA ALA A 20 13.86 23.52 3.52
C ALA A 20 14.78 23.46 2.27
N GLN A 21 16.04 23.04 2.39
CA GLN A 21 16.99 22.99 1.30
C GLN A 21 16.92 21.71 0.43
N ALA A 22 16.12 20.73 0.84
CA ALA A 22 16.00 19.51 0.07
C ALA A 22 14.80 19.55 -0.91
N GLN A 23 14.88 20.38 -1.96
CA GLN A 23 13.88 20.36 -3.05
C GLN A 23 13.72 18.96 -3.69
N LEU A 24 14.68 18.07 -3.46
CA LEU A 24 14.70 16.70 -3.95
C LEU A 24 13.92 15.75 -3.03
N PHE A 25 13.99 15.95 -1.70
CA PHE A 25 13.38 15.09 -0.71
C PHE A 25 12.13 15.75 -0.12
N LYS A 26 11.03 15.07 -0.20
CA LYS A 26 9.73 15.53 0.25
C LYS A 26 9.11 14.53 1.20
N LEU A 27 8.56 15.01 2.29
CA LEU A 27 7.83 14.23 3.26
C LEU A 27 6.35 14.51 3.17
N GLY A 28 5.53 13.54 3.59
CA GLY A 28 4.09 13.69 3.54
C GLY A 28 3.36 12.64 4.35
N LEU A 29 2.05 12.72 4.30
CA LEU A 29 1.12 11.71 4.80
C LEU A 29 0.35 11.14 3.62
N LYS A 30 0.23 9.80 3.59
CA LYS A 30 -0.56 9.05 2.60
C LYS A 30 -1.61 8.24 3.33
N GLY A 31 -2.83 8.27 2.81
CA GLY A 31 -3.92 7.44 3.29
C GLY A 31 -4.88 7.08 2.18
N GLY A 32 -5.75 6.11 2.42
CA GLY A 32 -6.69 5.67 1.39
C GLY A 32 -7.50 4.47 1.78
N MET A 33 -8.14 3.88 0.77
CA MET A 33 -8.99 2.71 0.88
C MET A 33 -8.50 1.59 -0.03
N ASP A 34 -8.60 0.37 0.46
CA ASP A 34 -8.33 -0.87 -0.26
C ASP A 34 -9.64 -1.52 -0.69
N PHE A 35 -9.68 -1.98 -1.92
CA PHE A 35 -10.75 -2.78 -2.50
C PHE A 35 -10.15 -4.10 -2.96
N THR A 36 -10.28 -5.13 -2.14
CA THR A 36 -9.70 -6.46 -2.39
C THR A 36 -10.75 -7.42 -2.91
N LYS A 37 -10.42 -8.10 -4.03
CA LYS A 37 -11.18 -9.25 -4.54
C LYS A 37 -10.38 -10.52 -4.27
N LEU A 38 -11.02 -11.50 -3.66
CA LEU A 38 -10.45 -12.82 -3.47
C LEU A 38 -10.73 -13.65 -4.72
N ASP A 39 -9.70 -13.93 -5.51
CA ASP A 39 -9.78 -14.91 -6.61
C ASP A 39 -9.43 -16.30 -6.05
N LEU A 40 -10.44 -17.12 -5.84
CA LEU A 40 -10.28 -18.55 -5.51
C LEU A 40 -10.11 -19.33 -6.82
N ASP A 41 -8.96 -19.92 -7.02
CA ASP A 41 -8.67 -20.77 -8.18
C ASP A 41 -9.27 -22.17 -7.94
N THR A 42 -10.60 -22.24 -7.92
CA THR A 42 -11.33 -23.52 -7.80
C THR A 42 -12.27 -23.68 -8.97
N LYS A 43 -11.99 -24.65 -9.80
CA LYS A 43 -12.79 -25.01 -11.00
C LYS A 43 -14.21 -25.54 -10.67
N THR A 44 -14.69 -25.50 -9.43
CA THR A 44 -15.87 -26.30 -9.06
C THR A 44 -16.89 -25.63 -8.15
N VAL A 45 -16.78 -24.41 -7.69
CA VAL A 45 -17.86 -23.79 -6.90
C VAL A 45 -18.00 -22.32 -7.27
N GLY A 46 -19.11 -22.02 -7.95
CA GLY A 46 -19.54 -20.64 -8.21
C GLY A 46 -20.13 -20.02 -6.94
N GLU A 47 -19.29 -19.48 -6.09
CA GLU A 47 -19.72 -18.58 -5.02
C GLU A 47 -18.93 -17.28 -5.08
N ALA A 48 -19.71 -16.20 -4.95
CA ALA A 48 -19.29 -14.83 -5.09
C ALA A 48 -18.06 -14.50 -4.25
N ALA A 49 -17.02 -14.04 -4.91
CA ALA A 49 -15.86 -13.42 -4.27
C ALA A 49 -16.33 -12.30 -3.34
N ASP A 50 -16.19 -12.49 -2.03
CA ASP A 50 -16.58 -11.50 -1.03
C ASP A 50 -15.64 -10.28 -1.15
N ASN A 51 -16.19 -9.17 -1.66
CA ASN A 51 -15.46 -7.93 -1.82
C ASN A 51 -15.13 -7.37 -0.43
N SER A 52 -13.87 -7.28 -0.12
CA SER A 52 -13.38 -6.75 1.14
C SER A 52 -12.86 -5.33 0.96
N THR A 53 -13.29 -4.43 1.84
CA THR A 53 -12.82 -3.05 1.89
C THR A 53 -11.91 -2.87 3.09
N GLY A 54 -10.78 -2.17 2.89
CA GLY A 54 -9.83 -1.82 3.91
C GLY A 54 -9.50 -0.33 3.91
N PHE A 55 -8.66 0.08 4.83
CA PHE A 55 -8.07 1.42 4.83
C PHE A 55 -6.60 1.34 5.21
N PHE A 56 -5.84 2.35 4.79
CA PHE A 56 -4.44 2.51 5.17
C PHE A 56 -4.13 3.98 5.42
N ILE A 57 -3.17 4.24 6.31
CA ILE A 57 -2.67 5.58 6.61
C ILE A 57 -1.26 5.51 7.16
N GLY A 58 -0.39 6.45 6.76
CA GLY A 58 0.96 6.55 7.31
C GLY A 58 1.82 7.61 6.65
N PRO A 59 3.02 7.84 7.21
CA PRO A 59 4.01 8.72 6.63
C PRO A 59 4.54 8.19 5.30
N MET A 60 4.88 9.13 4.41
CA MET A 60 5.53 8.85 3.14
C MET A 60 6.71 9.78 2.90
N ALA A 61 7.62 9.33 2.07
CA ALA A 61 8.74 10.11 1.56
C ALA A 61 8.80 9.98 0.03
N GLU A 62 9.14 11.07 -0.64
CA GLU A 62 9.33 11.11 -2.09
C GLU A 62 10.63 11.83 -2.42
N VAL A 63 11.44 11.23 -3.27
CA VAL A 63 12.61 11.86 -3.89
C VAL A 63 12.35 11.98 -5.37
N THR A 64 12.37 13.20 -5.90
CA THR A 64 12.11 13.44 -7.34
C THR A 64 13.26 14.20 -7.96
N LEU A 65 13.78 13.71 -9.08
CA LEU A 65 14.73 14.42 -9.94
C LEU A 65 13.98 15.44 -10.80
N PRO A 66 14.13 16.74 -10.58
CA PRO A 66 13.26 17.76 -11.19
C PRO A 66 13.41 17.88 -12.71
N ILE A 67 14.58 17.52 -13.25
CA ILE A 67 14.86 17.66 -14.68
C ILE A 67 14.19 16.55 -15.50
N VAL A 68 14.09 15.34 -14.93
CA VAL A 68 13.64 14.14 -15.66
C VAL A 68 12.23 13.74 -15.25
N GLY A 69 11.71 14.27 -14.12
CA GLY A 69 10.44 13.85 -13.55
C GLY A 69 10.44 12.44 -12.95
N LEU A 70 11.62 11.80 -12.94
CA LEU A 70 11.80 10.48 -12.34
C LEU A 70 12.05 10.62 -10.84
N GLY A 71 11.48 9.72 -10.05
CA GLY A 71 11.65 9.73 -8.60
C GLY A 71 11.42 8.37 -8.00
N ILE A 72 11.59 8.31 -6.70
CA ILE A 72 11.27 7.15 -5.87
C ILE A 72 10.36 7.64 -4.75
N ASP A 73 9.27 6.93 -4.49
CA ASP A 73 8.49 7.14 -3.29
C ASP A 73 8.43 5.86 -2.44
N GLY A 74 8.27 6.08 -1.15
CA GLY A 74 8.06 5.01 -0.19
C GLY A 74 7.17 5.50 0.94
N ALA A 75 6.47 4.57 1.58
CA ALA A 75 5.63 4.86 2.73
C ALA A 75 5.74 3.75 3.77
N VAL A 76 5.41 4.08 5.01
CA VAL A 76 5.20 3.10 6.08
C VAL A 76 3.80 3.34 6.62
N MET A 77 2.88 2.46 6.28
CA MET A 77 1.45 2.67 6.52
C MET A 77 0.89 1.60 7.45
N TYR A 78 0.08 1.99 8.39
CA TYR A 78 -0.83 1.07 9.04
C TYR A 78 -1.94 0.74 8.05
N ALA A 79 -2.17 -0.54 7.80
CA ALA A 79 -3.24 -0.99 6.91
C ALA A 79 -4.12 -2.04 7.59
N GLN A 80 -5.43 -1.92 7.36
CA GLN A 80 -6.43 -2.87 7.78
C GLN A 80 -7.23 -3.31 6.56
N ARG A 81 -7.23 -4.62 6.29
CA ARG A 81 -7.93 -5.25 5.17
C ARG A 81 -8.90 -6.32 5.71
N GLY A 82 -9.97 -6.59 5.01
CA GLY A 82 -10.93 -7.63 5.39
C GLY A 82 -12.24 -7.13 5.98
N LYS A 83 -13.23 -8.04 6.11
CA LYS A 83 -14.58 -7.76 6.58
C LYS A 83 -14.89 -8.59 7.84
N ASN A 84 -15.58 -7.97 8.82
CA ASN A 84 -16.00 -8.59 10.08
C ASN A 84 -14.86 -9.26 10.86
N ASP A 85 -14.99 -10.52 11.24
CA ASP A 85 -14.06 -11.26 12.10
C ASP A 85 -12.75 -11.67 11.40
N LYS A 86 -12.65 -11.47 10.08
CA LYS A 86 -11.48 -11.83 9.25
C LYS A 86 -10.63 -10.61 8.87
N LYS A 87 -10.43 -9.68 9.79
CA LYS A 87 -9.63 -8.48 9.55
C LYS A 87 -8.15 -8.76 9.68
N GLN A 88 -7.40 -8.53 8.60
CA GLN A 88 -5.94 -8.48 8.61
C GLN A 88 -5.51 -7.07 8.97
N GLN A 89 -4.61 -6.95 9.94
CA GLN A 89 -4.02 -5.69 10.38
C GLN A 89 -2.51 -5.82 10.33
N GLY A 90 -1.87 -4.83 9.74
CA GLY A 90 -0.42 -4.89 9.57
C GLY A 90 0.21 -3.56 9.21
N ILE A 91 1.50 -3.63 8.91
CA ILE A 91 2.26 -2.54 8.32
C ILE A 91 2.46 -2.85 6.83
N GLU A 92 2.14 -1.88 6.00
CA GLU A 92 2.37 -1.91 4.55
C GLU A 92 3.51 -0.96 4.22
N VAL A 93 4.48 -1.44 3.43
CA VAL A 93 5.68 -0.70 3.05
C VAL A 93 5.84 -0.79 1.53
N PRO A 94 5.18 0.08 0.76
CA PRO A 94 5.41 0.22 -0.67
C PRO A 94 6.70 1.00 -0.95
N LEU A 95 7.44 0.57 -1.97
CA LEU A 95 8.60 1.27 -2.54
C LEU A 95 8.39 1.36 -4.05
N ASN A 96 8.16 2.54 -4.59
CA ASN A 96 7.82 2.70 -5.99
C ASN A 96 8.84 3.58 -6.72
N LEU A 97 9.20 3.16 -7.92
CA LEU A 97 9.75 4.05 -8.94
C LEU A 97 8.60 4.86 -9.51
N LYS A 98 8.75 6.18 -9.58
CA LYS A 98 7.71 7.12 -9.97
C LYS A 98 8.16 8.02 -11.08
N TYR A 99 7.36 8.17 -12.11
CA TYR A 99 7.57 9.09 -13.20
C TYR A 99 6.46 10.14 -13.23
N THR A 100 6.83 11.42 -13.14
CA THR A 100 5.87 12.52 -13.07
C THR A 100 6.00 13.41 -14.32
N ILE A 101 4.91 13.55 -15.05
CA ILE A 101 4.78 14.45 -16.20
C ILE A 101 4.08 15.71 -15.71
N GLY A 102 4.78 16.84 -15.72
CA GLY A 102 4.21 18.13 -15.34
C GLY A 102 3.25 18.64 -16.41
N LEU A 103 2.05 19.03 -15.99
CA LEU A 103 1.04 19.72 -16.82
C LEU A 103 0.99 21.19 -16.41
N GLY A 104 2.13 21.89 -16.56
CA GLY A 104 2.31 23.25 -16.09
C GLY A 104 2.78 23.35 -14.64
N SER A 105 2.60 24.51 -14.00
CA SER A 105 3.16 24.80 -12.68
C SER A 105 2.36 24.19 -11.51
N MET A 106 1.10 23.84 -11.72
CA MET A 106 0.15 23.49 -10.64
C MET A 106 -0.36 22.06 -10.69
N ALA A 107 -0.19 21.35 -11.80
CA ALA A 107 -0.70 19.99 -11.99
C ALA A 107 0.36 19.07 -12.63
N GLY A 108 0.23 17.79 -12.40
CA GLY A 108 1.02 16.74 -13.06
C GLY A 108 0.30 15.40 -13.00
N ILE A 109 0.63 14.54 -13.94
CA ILE A 109 0.21 13.13 -13.93
C ILE A 109 1.44 12.32 -13.51
N TYR A 110 1.26 11.35 -12.64
CA TYR A 110 2.35 10.42 -12.32
C TYR A 110 1.96 8.98 -12.58
N PHE A 111 2.97 8.19 -12.89
CA PHE A 111 2.93 6.73 -12.93
C PHE A 111 3.91 6.20 -11.91
N ALA A 112 3.54 5.13 -11.22
CA ALA A 112 4.36 4.54 -10.18
C ALA A 112 4.30 3.01 -10.27
N ALA A 113 5.45 2.36 -10.08
CA ALA A 113 5.53 0.91 -10.03
C ALA A 113 6.65 0.47 -9.09
N GLY A 114 6.42 -0.63 -8.34
CA GLY A 114 7.44 -1.15 -7.45
C GLY A 114 6.93 -2.23 -6.50
N PRO A 115 7.82 -2.79 -5.67
CA PRO A 115 7.46 -3.78 -4.67
C PRO A 115 6.65 -3.19 -3.52
N ASP A 116 5.80 -4.02 -2.95
CA ASP A 116 5.02 -3.73 -1.76
C ASP A 116 5.13 -4.88 -0.77
N PHE A 117 5.41 -4.55 0.47
CA PHE A 117 5.59 -5.50 1.56
C PHE A 117 4.52 -5.28 2.61
N PHE A 118 3.73 -6.30 2.89
CA PHE A 118 2.72 -6.26 3.94
C PHE A 118 3.10 -7.21 5.07
N PHE A 119 3.24 -6.68 6.29
CA PHE A 119 3.60 -7.40 7.50
C PHE A 119 2.39 -7.51 8.42
N ASN A 120 1.84 -8.70 8.59
CA ASN A 120 0.73 -8.98 9.49
C ASN A 120 1.14 -8.88 10.96
N PHE A 121 0.32 -8.22 11.80
CA PHE A 121 0.54 -8.17 13.25
C PHE A 121 0.04 -9.41 13.98
N LYS A 122 -0.88 -10.16 13.42
CA LYS A 122 -1.47 -11.35 14.02
C LYS A 122 -1.36 -12.52 13.07
N ASP A 123 -1.00 -13.67 13.62
CA ASP A 123 -1.22 -14.94 12.94
C ASP A 123 -2.74 -15.17 12.93
N ILE A 124 -3.38 -15.08 11.78
CA ILE A 124 -4.81 -15.31 11.63
C ILE A 124 -4.96 -16.78 11.30
N ASP A 125 -5.39 -17.56 12.29
CA ASP A 125 -5.83 -18.94 12.09
C ASP A 125 -7.31 -18.91 11.68
N ILE A 126 -7.58 -19.06 10.40
CA ILE A 126 -8.93 -19.18 9.86
C ILE A 126 -9.14 -20.62 9.48
N GLN A 127 -9.68 -21.45 10.40
CA GLN A 127 -10.10 -22.81 10.12
C GLN A 127 -9.04 -23.65 9.36
N GLY A 128 -7.78 -23.64 9.83
CA GLY A 128 -6.69 -24.38 9.20
C GLY A 128 -5.94 -23.65 8.08
N MET A 129 -6.27 -22.37 7.82
CA MET A 129 -5.50 -21.49 6.94
C MET A 129 -4.55 -20.62 7.75
N GLU A 130 -3.26 -20.78 7.56
CA GLU A 130 -2.24 -19.88 8.10
C GLU A 130 -2.03 -18.70 7.13
N ALA A 131 -2.34 -17.47 7.56
CA ALA A 131 -1.96 -16.29 6.81
C ALA A 131 -0.44 -16.10 6.94
N LYS A 132 0.25 -15.93 5.80
CA LYS A 132 1.69 -15.65 5.82
C LYS A 132 1.97 -14.35 6.56
N LYS A 133 2.95 -14.36 7.46
CA LYS A 133 3.38 -13.17 8.23
C LYS A 133 3.80 -12.01 7.34
N THR A 134 4.37 -12.33 6.19
CA THR A 134 4.82 -11.34 5.19
C THR A 134 4.22 -11.69 3.83
N GLN A 135 3.53 -10.73 3.24
CA GLN A 135 3.01 -10.82 1.89
C GLN A 135 3.76 -9.81 1.02
N VAL A 136 4.11 -10.24 -0.19
CA VAL A 136 4.81 -9.40 -1.17
C VAL A 136 3.93 -9.23 -2.40
N ALA A 137 3.82 -8.00 -2.88
CA ALA A 137 3.10 -7.66 -4.09
C ALA A 137 3.93 -6.72 -4.98
N VAL A 138 3.52 -6.56 -6.22
CA VAL A 138 3.99 -5.50 -7.11
C VAL A 138 2.87 -4.51 -7.30
N ASN A 139 3.17 -3.24 -7.03
CA ASN A 139 2.28 -2.12 -7.28
C ASN A 139 2.47 -1.58 -8.68
N ILE A 140 1.37 -1.30 -9.36
CA ILE A 140 1.31 -0.52 -10.59
C ILE A 140 0.22 0.52 -10.39
N GLY A 141 0.57 1.79 -10.48
CA GLY A 141 -0.37 2.88 -10.19
C GLY A 141 -0.18 4.09 -11.07
N ALA A 142 -1.21 4.92 -11.07
CA ALA A 142 -1.20 6.22 -11.71
C ALA A 142 -1.97 7.22 -10.84
N GLY A 143 -1.70 8.50 -11.02
CA GLY A 143 -2.42 9.52 -10.27
C GLY A 143 -2.15 10.94 -10.74
N LEU A 144 -2.78 11.86 -10.03
CA LEU A 144 -2.67 13.29 -10.25
C LEU A 144 -1.90 13.92 -9.08
N LYS A 145 -0.99 14.82 -9.42
CA LYS A 145 -0.30 15.68 -8.46
C LYS A 145 -0.83 17.11 -8.66
N LEU A 146 -1.39 17.67 -7.61
CA LEU A 146 -2.02 18.99 -7.64
C LEU A 146 -1.28 19.92 -6.67
N LEU A 147 -1.08 21.18 -7.07
CA LEU A 147 -0.47 22.24 -6.28
C LEU A 147 0.90 21.82 -5.68
N ARG A 148 1.59 20.85 -6.29
CA ARG A 148 2.85 20.23 -5.81
C ARG A 148 2.77 19.55 -4.44
N LYS A 149 1.62 19.60 -3.76
CA LYS A 149 1.42 19.11 -2.39
C LYS A 149 0.41 17.99 -2.28
N LEU A 150 -0.61 17.98 -3.11
CA LEU A 150 -1.67 17.00 -3.06
C LEU A 150 -1.46 15.95 -4.15
N GLN A 151 -1.58 14.66 -3.79
CA GLN A 151 -1.56 13.57 -4.76
C GLN A 151 -2.81 12.71 -4.59
N LEU A 152 -3.48 12.47 -5.70
CA LEU A 152 -4.58 11.52 -5.82
C LEU A 152 -4.08 10.34 -6.64
N GLY A 153 -4.25 9.12 -6.17
CA GLY A 153 -3.71 7.95 -6.86
C GLY A 153 -4.64 6.76 -6.84
N VAL A 154 -4.51 5.94 -7.88
CA VAL A 154 -5.08 4.61 -7.95
C VAL A 154 -3.95 3.64 -8.22
N THR A 155 -3.85 2.59 -7.40
CA THR A 155 -2.81 1.56 -7.48
C THR A 155 -3.46 0.19 -7.57
N TYR A 156 -2.96 -0.63 -8.45
CA TYR A 156 -3.29 -2.05 -8.54
C TYR A 156 -2.14 -2.87 -7.97
N GLN A 157 -2.44 -3.71 -6.97
CA GLN A 157 -1.48 -4.60 -6.33
C GLN A 157 -1.60 -6.00 -6.91
N ILE A 158 -0.50 -6.49 -7.47
CA ILE A 158 -0.37 -7.84 -8.02
C ILE A 158 0.40 -8.68 -7.01
N PRO A 159 -0.22 -9.65 -6.33
CA PRO A 159 0.46 -10.47 -5.34
C PRO A 159 1.55 -11.32 -6.00
N MET A 160 2.75 -11.29 -5.42
CA MET A 160 3.88 -12.13 -5.81
C MET A 160 3.96 -13.32 -4.85
N GLY A 161 3.23 -14.39 -5.17
CA GLY A 161 3.14 -15.60 -4.35
C GLY A 161 1.76 -15.79 -3.73
N ASP A 162 1.63 -16.84 -2.97
CA ASP A 162 0.38 -17.27 -2.38
C ASP A 162 0.15 -16.51 -1.07
N SER A 163 -0.99 -15.83 -0.97
CA SER A 163 -1.37 -15.08 0.23
C SER A 163 -1.86 -16.02 1.35
N PHE A 164 -2.39 -17.18 0.96
CA PHE A 164 -2.89 -18.22 1.85
C PHE A 164 -2.50 -19.59 1.32
N GLU A 165 -2.08 -20.51 2.20
CA GLU A 165 -1.87 -21.92 1.92
C GLU A 165 -2.85 -22.75 2.74
N TRP A 166 -3.67 -23.55 2.08
CA TRP A 166 -4.51 -24.55 2.72
C TRP A 166 -3.88 -25.94 2.47
N LYS A 167 -3.48 -26.62 3.53
CA LYS A 167 -3.02 -28.00 3.49
C LYS A 167 -4.14 -28.90 3.96
N ASP A 168 -4.89 -29.46 3.04
CA ASP A 168 -5.81 -30.55 3.33
C ASP A 168 -5.52 -31.73 2.41
N ALA A 169 -5.22 -32.89 3.01
CA ALA A 169 -5.16 -34.24 2.39
C ALA A 169 -4.70 -34.31 0.92
N GLY A 170 -3.59 -33.60 0.57
CA GLY A 170 -2.94 -33.75 -0.74
C GLY A 170 -3.32 -32.72 -1.82
N ASN A 171 -4.21 -31.78 -1.55
CA ASN A 171 -4.51 -30.66 -2.45
C ASN A 171 -4.10 -29.34 -1.83
N VAL A 172 -3.21 -28.60 -2.49
CA VAL A 172 -2.84 -27.23 -2.13
C VAL A 172 -3.77 -26.27 -2.87
N ILE A 173 -4.70 -25.64 -2.14
CA ILE A 173 -5.55 -24.59 -2.70
C ILE A 173 -4.89 -23.24 -2.40
N THR A 174 -4.54 -22.53 -3.45
CA THR A 174 -3.85 -21.25 -3.42
C THR A 174 -4.82 -20.12 -3.69
N ALA A 175 -4.92 -19.13 -2.81
CA ALA A 175 -5.71 -17.93 -3.01
C ALA A 175 -4.83 -16.71 -3.26
N LYS A 176 -5.08 -15.98 -4.34
CA LYS A 176 -4.41 -14.73 -4.71
C LYS A 176 -5.34 -13.54 -4.47
N ASN A 177 -4.90 -12.59 -3.67
CA ASN A 177 -5.65 -11.37 -3.39
C ASN A 177 -5.24 -10.28 -4.37
N LYS A 178 -6.12 -9.92 -5.30
CA LYS A 178 -5.94 -8.73 -6.14
C LYS A 178 -6.56 -7.52 -5.43
N THR A 179 -5.78 -6.48 -5.20
CA THR A 179 -6.23 -5.31 -4.45
C THR A 179 -6.10 -4.04 -5.30
N TRP A 180 -7.16 -3.26 -5.34
CA TRP A 180 -7.16 -1.89 -5.82
C TRP A 180 -7.08 -0.93 -4.65
N GLN A 181 -6.19 0.05 -4.72
CA GLN A 181 -6.06 1.10 -3.71
C GLN A 181 -6.42 2.44 -4.33
N ALA A 182 -7.32 3.18 -3.67
CA ALA A 182 -7.52 4.60 -3.92
C ALA A 182 -6.82 5.39 -2.81
N SER A 183 -5.92 6.29 -3.15
CA SER A 183 -5.06 7.01 -2.21
C SER A 183 -5.12 8.52 -2.36
N LEU A 184 -4.99 9.19 -1.23
CA LEU A 184 -4.75 10.61 -1.10
C LEU A 184 -3.44 10.80 -0.33
N ALA A 185 -2.54 11.64 -0.83
CA ALA A 185 -1.34 12.03 -0.10
C ALA A 185 -1.19 13.54 -0.07
N PHE A 186 -0.73 14.03 1.08
CA PHE A 186 -0.38 15.43 1.28
C PHE A 186 1.12 15.52 1.56
N ILE A 187 1.81 16.33 0.76
CA ILE A 187 3.26 16.56 0.83
C ILE A 187 3.49 17.94 1.46
N PHE A 188 4.40 18.00 2.41
CA PHE A 188 4.77 19.22 3.13
C PHE A 188 5.71 20.11 2.34
#